data_6a878d5869cdc4569fd59835afc99fe0
#
_entry.id   6a878d5869cdc4569fd59835afc99fe0
#
_cell.length_a   1.000
_cell.length_b   1.000
_cell.length_c   1.000
_cell.angle_alpha   90.00
_cell.angle_beta   90.00
_cell.angle_gamma   90.00
#
_symmetry.space_group_name_H-M   'P 1'
#
loop_
_entity.id
_entity.type
_entity.pdbx_description
1 polymer ?
#
loop_
_entity_poly.entity_id
_entity_poly.type
_entity_poly.pdbx_seq_one_letter_code
_entity_poly.pdbx_strand_id
1 'polypeptide(L)'
;MKRLGRYTLLFERRPAILGHAAVCGKKEAAGPLARDFDQTFLDSYLNQESWEKAESMLQTEAANLAIRKAGLQKQEINMVFAGDLLNQCISSTFGLRGMDIPFLGQYGACSTMAQTLIMASIMVECGAANYACAVTSSHFCTAERQFRTPLEYGLSLIHISEPTRLRCIS
;
A
#
# COMPACT_ATOMS: atom_id res chain seq x y z
N MET A 1 22.21 8.41 10.62
CA MET A 1 21.41 9.32 9.76
C MET A 1 21.87 10.77 9.94
N LYS A 2 22.14 11.48 8.84
CA LYS A 2 22.61 12.87 8.85
C LYS A 2 21.69 13.75 8.00
N ARG A 3 21.38 14.95 8.50
CA ARG A 3 20.63 15.94 7.72
C ARG A 3 21.58 16.70 6.80
N LEU A 4 21.27 16.74 5.51
CA LEU A 4 21.99 17.52 4.49
C LEU A 4 21.08 18.65 4.01
N GLY A 5 21.41 19.89 4.39
CA GLY A 5 20.60 21.05 4.04
C GLY A 5 19.19 21.01 4.67
N ARG A 6 18.20 21.57 3.94
CA ARG A 6 16.86 21.80 4.49
C ARG A 6 15.94 20.56 4.38
N TYR A 7 16.04 19.77 3.31
CA TYR A 7 15.04 18.78 2.94
C TYR A 7 15.59 17.36 2.73
N THR A 8 16.90 17.13 2.95
CA THR A 8 17.52 15.84 2.65
C THR A 8 18.03 15.17 3.91
N LEU A 9 17.72 13.87 4.04
CA LEU A 9 18.31 12.99 5.03
C LEU A 9 19.24 11.98 4.31
N LEU A 10 20.47 11.90 4.78
CA LEU A 10 21.41 10.88 4.34
C LEU A 10 21.39 9.72 5.33
N PHE A 11 21.13 8.53 4.84
CA PHE A 11 21.23 7.29 5.61
C PHE A 11 22.68 6.78 5.58
N GLU A 12 23.26 6.57 6.75
CA GLU A 12 24.62 6.07 6.90
C GLU A 12 24.69 4.55 6.83
N ARG A 13 23.68 3.86 7.41
CA ARG A 13 23.55 2.40 7.33
C ARG A 13 23.05 1.90 5.98
N ARG A 14 22.49 2.79 5.17
CA ARG A 14 22.01 2.49 3.81
C ARG A 14 21.00 1.34 3.78
N PRO A 15 19.82 1.46 4.40
CA PRO A 15 18.78 0.45 4.33
C PRO A 15 18.55 -0.01 2.88
N ALA A 16 18.47 -1.31 2.66
CA ALA A 16 18.30 -1.91 1.34
C ALA A 16 16.95 -2.59 1.23
N ILE A 17 16.36 -2.56 0.03
CA ILE A 17 15.15 -3.33 -0.28
C ILE A 17 15.58 -4.79 -0.50
N LEU A 18 15.18 -5.69 0.39
CA LEU A 18 15.51 -7.12 0.33
C LEU A 18 14.54 -7.90 -0.54
N GLY A 19 13.28 -7.49 -0.57
CA GLY A 19 12.24 -8.11 -1.38
C GLY A 19 11.17 -7.09 -1.76
N HIS A 20 10.55 -7.30 -2.91
CA HIS A 20 9.44 -6.50 -3.37
C HIS A 20 8.41 -7.40 -4.07
N ALA A 21 7.16 -6.99 -4.05
CA ALA A 21 6.09 -7.69 -4.74
C ALA A 21 5.03 -6.72 -5.23
N ALA A 22 4.45 -7.06 -6.36
CA ALA A 22 3.32 -6.36 -6.95
C ALA A 22 2.21 -7.36 -7.26
N VAL A 23 1.03 -7.09 -6.74
CA VAL A 23 -0.17 -7.92 -6.92
C VAL A 23 -1.25 -7.06 -7.55
N CYS A 24 -1.94 -7.57 -8.56
CA CYS A 24 -2.96 -6.78 -9.24
C CYS A 24 -4.26 -7.53 -9.52
N GLY A 25 -5.31 -6.76 -9.79
CA GLY A 25 -6.62 -7.25 -10.16
C GLY A 25 -6.78 -7.47 -11.67
N LYS A 26 -7.99 -7.78 -12.07
CA LYS A 26 -8.38 -8.18 -13.43
C LYS A 26 -7.99 -7.17 -14.51
N LYS A 27 -8.12 -5.88 -14.23
CA LYS A 27 -7.93 -4.84 -15.24
C LYS A 27 -6.45 -4.71 -15.64
N GLU A 28 -5.58 -4.68 -14.66
CA GLU A 28 -4.13 -4.64 -14.85
C GLU A 28 -3.60 -5.97 -15.40
N ALA A 29 -4.21 -7.09 -15.00
CA ALA A 29 -3.90 -8.42 -15.55
C ALA A 29 -4.18 -8.55 -17.05
N ALA A 30 -5.08 -7.74 -17.60
CA ALA A 30 -5.36 -7.64 -19.02
C ALA A 30 -4.53 -6.55 -19.73
N GLY A 31 -3.74 -5.79 -18.99
CA GLY A 31 -2.95 -4.67 -19.49
C GLY A 31 -1.57 -5.07 -20.04
N PRO A 32 -0.84 -4.12 -20.61
CA PRO A 32 0.47 -4.37 -21.22
C PRO A 32 1.54 -4.79 -20.20
N LEU A 33 1.39 -4.42 -18.93
CA LEU A 33 2.32 -4.73 -17.85
C LEU A 33 1.94 -5.99 -17.06
N ALA A 34 0.98 -6.79 -17.54
CA ALA A 34 0.47 -7.97 -16.83
C ALA A 34 1.57 -8.96 -16.41
N ARG A 35 2.63 -9.05 -17.23
CA ARG A 35 3.77 -9.97 -16.98
C ARG A 35 4.74 -9.49 -15.90
N ASP A 36 4.65 -8.22 -15.51
CA ASP A 36 5.55 -7.61 -14.52
C ASP A 36 5.00 -7.73 -13.10
N PHE A 37 3.74 -8.17 -12.97
CA PHE A 37 3.13 -8.46 -11.66
C PHE A 37 3.50 -9.86 -11.18
N ASP A 38 3.79 -9.99 -9.91
CA ASP A 38 4.10 -11.28 -9.28
C ASP A 38 2.88 -12.19 -9.15
N GLN A 39 1.70 -11.58 -9.00
CA GLN A 39 0.44 -12.30 -8.89
C GLN A 39 -0.70 -11.46 -9.47
N THR A 40 -1.59 -12.11 -10.22
CA THR A 40 -2.74 -11.46 -10.83
C THR A 40 -4.03 -12.19 -10.45
N PHE A 41 -5.11 -11.44 -10.26
CA PHE A 41 -6.44 -11.98 -10.01
C PHE A 41 -7.38 -11.63 -11.15
N LEU A 42 -8.23 -12.58 -11.53
CA LEU A 42 -9.16 -12.44 -12.68
C LEU A 42 -10.54 -11.93 -12.26
N ASP A 43 -10.79 -11.79 -10.98
CA ASP A 43 -12.05 -11.33 -10.41
C ASP A 43 -11.81 -10.10 -9.50
N SER A 44 -12.75 -9.15 -9.55
CA SER A 44 -12.69 -7.94 -8.73
C SER A 44 -13.01 -8.17 -7.26
N TYR A 45 -13.65 -9.26 -6.93
CA TYR A 45 -13.94 -9.66 -5.55
C TYR A 45 -12.86 -10.55 -4.94
N LEU A 46 -11.98 -11.13 -5.75
CA LEU A 46 -10.95 -12.07 -5.30
C LEU A 46 -11.53 -13.19 -4.42
N ASN A 47 -12.72 -13.67 -4.78
CA ASN A 47 -13.53 -14.61 -3.99
C ASN A 47 -13.87 -14.12 -2.58
N GLN A 48 -13.83 -12.82 -2.32
CA GLN A 48 -14.23 -12.22 -1.04
C GLN A 48 -15.69 -11.72 -1.10
N GLU A 49 -16.28 -11.51 0.06
CA GLU A 49 -17.68 -11.07 0.19
C GLU A 49 -17.87 -9.58 -0.16
N SER A 50 -16.81 -8.79 -0.09
CA SER A 50 -16.83 -7.36 -0.39
C SER A 50 -15.53 -6.88 -1.01
N TRP A 51 -15.59 -5.72 -1.68
CA TRP A 51 -14.40 -5.11 -2.28
C TRP A 51 -13.37 -4.67 -1.24
N GLU A 52 -13.80 -4.24 -0.05
CA GLU A 52 -12.90 -3.89 1.05
C GLU A 52 -12.11 -5.13 1.55
N LYS A 53 -12.78 -6.28 1.65
CA LYS A 53 -12.12 -7.55 1.95
C LYS A 53 -11.17 -7.97 0.83
N ALA A 54 -11.56 -7.73 -0.43
CA ALA A 54 -10.70 -7.98 -1.59
C ALA A 54 -9.45 -7.11 -1.55
N GLU A 55 -9.58 -5.82 -1.24
CA GLU A 55 -8.44 -4.92 -1.09
C GLU A 55 -7.53 -5.33 0.07
N SER A 56 -8.10 -5.69 1.21
CA SER A 56 -7.35 -6.24 2.34
C SER A 56 -6.55 -7.48 1.94
N MET A 57 -7.15 -8.37 1.14
CA MET A 57 -6.48 -9.56 0.64
C MET A 57 -5.32 -9.21 -0.33
N LEU A 58 -5.53 -8.30 -1.27
CA LEU A 58 -4.46 -7.83 -2.18
C LEU A 58 -3.24 -7.34 -1.41
N GLN A 59 -3.48 -6.50 -0.40
CA GLN A 59 -2.42 -5.95 0.42
C GLN A 59 -1.69 -7.01 1.23
N THR A 60 -2.42 -7.93 1.83
CA THR A 60 -1.85 -9.04 2.62
C THR A 60 -1.04 -9.98 1.74
N GLU A 61 -1.51 -10.30 0.54
CA GLU A 61 -0.78 -11.14 -0.41
C GLU A 61 0.51 -10.45 -0.90
N ALA A 62 0.45 -9.16 -1.22
CA ALA A 62 1.64 -8.40 -1.60
C ALA A 62 2.69 -8.39 -0.48
N ALA A 63 2.28 -8.13 0.77
CA ALA A 63 3.18 -8.15 1.92
C ALA A 63 3.80 -9.53 2.14
N ASN A 64 2.99 -10.59 2.15
CA ASN A 64 3.45 -11.97 2.31
C ASN A 64 4.43 -12.37 1.20
N LEU A 65 4.14 -12.00 -0.03
CA LEU A 65 4.98 -12.33 -1.18
C LEU A 65 6.32 -11.59 -1.12
N ALA A 66 6.31 -10.31 -0.74
CA ALA A 66 7.53 -9.53 -0.55
C ALA A 66 8.42 -10.14 0.55
N ILE A 67 7.83 -10.54 1.68
CA ILE A 67 8.54 -11.21 2.79
C ILE A 67 9.17 -12.53 2.31
N ARG A 68 8.41 -13.37 1.60
CA ARG A 68 8.92 -14.63 1.03
C ARG A 68 10.07 -14.40 0.03
N LYS A 69 9.95 -13.41 -0.84
CA LYS A 69 11.00 -13.05 -1.82
C LYS A 69 12.25 -12.50 -1.15
N ALA A 70 12.11 -11.89 0.02
CA ALA A 70 13.25 -11.48 0.85
C ALA A 70 13.95 -12.67 1.56
N GLY A 71 13.36 -13.87 1.51
CA GLY A 71 13.87 -15.05 2.24
C GLY A 71 13.62 -15.00 3.75
N LEU A 72 12.67 -14.17 4.18
CA LEU A 72 12.37 -13.93 5.60
C LEU A 72 11.08 -14.64 6.02
N GLN A 73 10.96 -14.85 7.34
CA GLN A 73 9.72 -15.25 8.00
C GLN A 73 8.99 -14.04 8.55
N LYS A 74 7.67 -14.14 8.73
CA LYS A 74 6.85 -13.05 9.29
C LYS A 74 7.35 -12.57 10.65
N GLN A 75 7.80 -13.49 11.48
CA GLN A 75 8.30 -13.24 12.84
C GLN A 75 9.60 -12.42 12.88
N GLU A 76 10.30 -12.35 11.77
CA GLU A 76 11.53 -11.55 11.66
C GLU A 76 11.22 -10.07 11.36
N ILE A 77 10.00 -9.78 10.88
CA ILE A 77 9.57 -8.40 10.58
C ILE A 77 9.20 -7.70 11.89
N ASN A 78 9.88 -6.62 12.20
CA ASN A 78 9.68 -5.89 13.44
C ASN A 78 8.47 -4.97 13.40
N MET A 79 8.13 -4.43 12.22
CA MET A 79 7.00 -3.53 12.03
C MET A 79 6.56 -3.43 10.56
N VAL A 80 5.29 -3.08 10.37
CA VAL A 80 4.69 -2.83 9.06
C VAL A 80 4.18 -1.40 9.01
N PHE A 81 4.57 -0.68 7.98
CA PHE A 81 3.99 0.61 7.58
C PHE A 81 3.08 0.36 6.40
N ALA A 82 1.81 0.66 6.56
CA ALA A 82 0.85 0.39 5.49
C ALA A 82 -0.25 1.44 5.40
N GLY A 83 -0.84 1.55 4.23
CA GLY A 83 -1.98 2.41 4.03
C GLY A 83 -2.72 2.09 2.74
N ASP A 84 -3.92 2.59 2.67
CA ASP A 84 -4.84 2.47 1.55
C ASP A 84 -5.58 3.79 1.31
N LEU A 85 -6.50 3.83 0.37
CA LEU A 85 -7.27 5.03 0.07
C LEU A 85 -8.52 5.19 0.91
N LEU A 86 -8.91 4.17 1.67
CA LEU A 86 -10.15 4.19 2.44
C LEU A 86 -9.99 4.95 3.76
N ASN A 87 -11.08 5.50 4.27
CA ASN A 87 -11.09 6.19 5.54
C ASN A 87 -10.51 5.30 6.65
N GLN A 88 -9.65 5.89 7.46
CA GLN A 88 -9.02 5.25 8.62
C GLN A 88 -8.18 4.00 8.26
N CYS A 89 -7.70 3.89 7.02
CA CYS A 89 -6.91 2.74 6.55
C CYS A 89 -7.62 1.40 6.85
N ILE A 90 -8.91 1.31 6.51
CA ILE A 90 -9.74 0.15 6.83
C ILE A 90 -9.15 -1.12 6.22
N SER A 91 -8.79 -1.09 4.94
CA SER A 91 -8.26 -2.27 4.25
C SER A 91 -6.94 -2.73 4.85
N SER A 92 -6.05 -1.80 5.17
CA SER A 92 -4.77 -2.10 5.82
C SER A 92 -4.96 -2.64 7.23
N THR A 93 -5.82 -2.01 8.02
CA THR A 93 -6.06 -2.39 9.42
C THR A 93 -6.62 -3.82 9.52
N PHE A 94 -7.61 -4.16 8.70
CA PHE A 94 -8.21 -5.49 8.73
C PHE A 94 -7.36 -6.54 8.02
N GLY A 95 -6.70 -6.19 6.91
CA GLY A 95 -5.87 -7.11 6.14
C GLY A 95 -4.62 -7.56 6.91
N LEU A 96 -3.94 -6.62 7.55
CA LEU A 96 -2.66 -6.90 8.21
C LEU A 96 -2.80 -7.38 9.66
N ARG A 97 -3.99 -7.28 10.24
CA ARG A 97 -4.28 -7.72 11.60
C ARG A 97 -3.83 -9.16 11.89
N GLY A 98 -4.00 -10.06 10.92
CA GLY A 98 -3.61 -11.47 11.06
C GLY A 98 -2.12 -11.75 10.86
N MET A 99 -1.30 -10.75 10.62
CA MET A 99 0.15 -10.93 10.47
C MET A 99 0.90 -11.02 11.80
N ASP A 100 0.28 -10.56 12.89
CA ASP A 100 0.88 -10.48 14.24
C ASP A 100 2.18 -9.67 14.27
N ILE A 101 2.20 -8.56 13.55
CA ILE A 101 3.32 -7.63 13.45
C ILE A 101 2.81 -6.24 13.83
N PRO A 102 3.55 -5.44 14.62
CA PRO A 102 3.18 -4.07 14.91
C PRO A 102 2.90 -3.27 13.64
N PHE A 103 1.72 -2.69 13.55
CA PHE A 103 1.22 -1.98 12.38
C PHE A 103 1.11 -0.48 12.64
N LEU A 104 1.66 0.32 11.74
CA LEU A 104 1.53 1.77 11.73
C LEU A 104 0.85 2.23 10.44
N GLY A 105 -0.40 2.67 10.59
CA GLY A 105 -1.22 3.18 9.47
C GLY A 105 -0.70 4.50 8.92
N GLN A 106 -0.67 4.60 7.60
CA GLN A 106 -0.27 5.78 6.85
C GLN A 106 -1.41 6.22 5.93
N TYR A 107 -1.76 7.48 5.95
CA TYR A 107 -2.84 8.00 5.12
C TYR A 107 -2.38 9.23 4.34
N GLY A 108 -1.94 9.01 3.13
CA GLY A 108 -1.41 10.05 2.25
C GLY A 108 -1.89 9.91 0.80
N ALA A 109 -2.95 9.16 0.56
CA ALA A 109 -3.47 8.86 -0.78
C ALA A 109 -2.34 8.39 -1.72
N CYS A 110 -2.10 9.06 -2.84
CA CYS A 110 -1.07 8.68 -3.80
C CYS A 110 0.37 8.74 -3.25
N SER A 111 0.61 9.47 -2.16
CA SER A 111 1.93 9.55 -1.52
C SER A 111 2.19 8.46 -0.49
N THR A 112 1.22 7.61 -0.18
CA THR A 112 1.32 6.58 0.86
C THR A 112 2.49 5.63 0.62
N MET A 113 2.76 5.25 -0.64
CA MET A 113 3.90 4.39 -0.98
C MET A 113 5.24 5.04 -0.57
N ALA A 114 5.45 6.30 -0.94
CA ALA A 114 6.67 7.01 -0.57
C ALA A 114 6.76 7.20 0.96
N GLN A 115 5.65 7.51 1.61
CA GLN A 115 5.57 7.71 3.04
C GLN A 115 5.91 6.43 3.82
N THR A 116 5.34 5.29 3.44
CA THR A 116 5.64 4.00 4.08
C THR A 116 7.10 3.58 3.91
N LEU A 117 7.66 3.79 2.71
CA LEU A 117 9.07 3.52 2.43
C LEU A 117 10.01 4.42 3.24
N ILE A 118 9.71 5.70 3.36
CA ILE A 118 10.49 6.65 4.16
C ILE A 118 10.48 6.22 5.63
N MET A 119 9.31 5.92 6.18
CA MET A 119 9.18 5.52 7.59
C MET A 119 9.88 4.20 7.87
N ALA A 120 9.70 3.18 7.03
CA ALA A 120 10.42 1.92 7.15
C ALA A 120 11.93 2.11 7.11
N SER A 121 12.42 2.92 6.18
CA SER A 121 13.85 3.22 6.04
C SER A 121 14.42 3.94 7.24
N ILE A 122 13.69 4.92 7.80
CA ILE A 122 14.11 5.63 9.02
C ILE A 122 14.21 4.68 10.21
N MET A 123 13.23 3.78 10.39
CA MET A 123 13.23 2.83 11.51
C MET A 123 14.37 1.82 11.43
N VAL A 124 14.73 1.37 10.22
CA VAL A 124 15.91 0.52 10.02
C VAL A 124 17.20 1.32 10.23
N GLU A 125 17.29 2.54 9.70
CA GLU A 125 18.45 3.39 9.87
C GLU A 125 18.76 3.75 11.32
N CYS A 126 17.72 4.04 12.12
CA CYS A 126 17.92 4.36 13.55
C CYS A 126 18.11 3.12 14.44
N GLY A 127 18.00 1.91 13.89
CA GLY A 127 18.18 0.65 14.61
C GLY A 127 16.97 0.22 15.46
N ALA A 128 15.81 0.86 15.26
CA ALA A 128 14.58 0.45 15.92
C ALA A 128 13.95 -0.80 15.28
N ALA A 129 14.33 -1.11 14.04
CA ALA A 129 13.97 -2.32 13.33
C ALA A 129 15.16 -2.90 12.59
N ASN A 130 15.27 -4.23 12.56
CA ASN A 130 16.16 -4.94 11.65
C ASN A 130 15.53 -5.10 10.27
N TYR A 131 14.25 -5.45 10.26
CA TYR A 131 13.44 -5.60 9.07
C TYR A 131 12.10 -4.87 9.24
N ALA A 132 11.75 -4.06 8.27
CA ALA A 132 10.48 -3.36 8.22
C ALA A 132 9.80 -3.61 6.88
N CYS A 133 8.48 -3.74 6.89
CA CYS A 133 7.68 -3.88 5.69
C CYS A 133 6.99 -2.55 5.37
N ALA A 134 6.97 -2.17 4.10
CA ALA A 134 6.22 -1.04 3.58
C ALA A 134 5.26 -1.57 2.51
N VAL A 135 3.96 -1.36 2.68
CA VAL A 135 2.95 -1.85 1.76
C VAL A 135 1.82 -0.85 1.56
N THR A 136 1.29 -0.79 0.36
CA THR A 136 0.12 0.04 0.05
C THR A 136 -0.82 -0.73 -0.87
N SER A 137 -2.08 -0.38 -0.81
CA SER A 137 -3.10 -0.92 -1.70
C SER A 137 -3.99 0.16 -2.26
N SER A 138 -4.66 -0.17 -3.34
CA SER A 138 -5.78 0.56 -3.88
C SER A 138 -6.64 -0.40 -4.69
N HIS A 139 -7.91 -0.47 -4.38
CA HIS A 139 -8.88 -1.22 -5.16
C HIS A 139 -9.86 -0.23 -5.80
N PHE A 140 -9.96 -0.26 -7.13
CA PHE A 140 -10.76 0.71 -7.88
C PHE A 140 -12.21 0.80 -7.36
N CYS A 141 -12.88 -0.34 -7.16
CA CYS A 141 -14.27 -0.36 -6.75
C CYS A 141 -14.49 0.19 -5.35
N THR A 142 -13.59 -0.07 -4.40
CA THR A 142 -13.67 0.48 -3.05
C THR A 142 -13.46 1.99 -3.05
N ALA A 143 -12.45 2.46 -3.77
CA ALA A 143 -12.17 3.88 -3.90
C ALA A 143 -13.32 4.62 -4.57
N GLU A 144 -13.86 4.08 -5.66
CA GLU A 144 -15.03 4.64 -6.35
C GLU A 144 -16.23 4.72 -5.41
N ARG A 145 -16.55 3.67 -4.70
CA ARG A 145 -17.66 3.65 -3.76
C ARG A 145 -17.48 4.68 -2.65
N GLN A 146 -16.31 4.78 -2.05
CA GLN A 146 -16.08 5.73 -0.97
C GLN A 146 -16.08 7.18 -1.43
N PHE A 147 -15.51 7.49 -2.60
CA PHE A 147 -15.34 8.87 -3.06
C PHE A 147 -16.46 9.35 -3.97
N ARG A 148 -17.21 8.45 -4.62
CA ARG A 148 -18.36 8.79 -5.44
C ARG A 148 -19.69 8.64 -4.75
N THR A 149 -19.81 7.88 -3.68
CA THR A 149 -21.07 7.57 -3.02
C THR A 149 -21.52 8.57 -1.94
N PRO A 150 -20.79 9.60 -1.55
CA PRO A 150 -21.44 10.78 -0.98
C PRO A 150 -22.40 11.45 -1.97
N LEU A 151 -22.65 10.82 -3.07
CA LEU A 151 -23.71 11.05 -4.04
C LEU A 151 -25.13 10.88 -3.49
N GLU A 152 -25.31 10.39 -2.28
CA GLU A 152 -26.56 10.55 -1.52
C GLU A 152 -27.01 12.00 -1.44
N TYR A 153 -26.09 12.95 -1.57
CA TYR A 153 -26.38 14.39 -1.59
C TYR A 153 -26.33 15.03 -2.97
N GLY A 154 -26.22 14.26 -4.05
CA GLY A 154 -26.31 14.74 -5.43
C GLY A 154 -25.13 15.58 -5.93
N LEU A 155 -24.08 15.72 -5.16
CA LEU A 155 -22.89 16.50 -5.51
C LEU A 155 -21.64 15.64 -5.40
N SER A 156 -21.15 15.16 -6.53
CA SER A 156 -19.82 14.56 -6.60
C SER A 156 -18.77 15.67 -6.52
N LEU A 157 -18.02 15.69 -5.45
CA LEU A 157 -16.82 16.55 -5.35
C LEU A 157 -15.79 16.26 -6.46
N ILE A 158 -15.87 15.09 -7.06
CA ILE A 158 -15.07 14.71 -8.22
C ILE A 158 -15.43 15.56 -9.43
N HIS A 159 -16.69 15.83 -9.69
CA HIS A 159 -17.11 16.69 -10.79
C HIS A 159 -16.69 18.16 -10.63
N ILE A 160 -16.45 18.60 -9.41
CA ILE A 160 -15.98 19.95 -9.12
C ILE A 160 -14.45 20.05 -9.21
N SER A 161 -13.73 18.96 -8.92
CA SER A 161 -12.27 18.96 -8.85
C SER A 161 -11.57 18.11 -9.93
N GLU A 162 -12.33 17.58 -10.86
CA GLU A 162 -11.90 16.49 -11.71
C GLU A 162 -10.75 16.77 -12.69
N PRO A 163 -10.66 17.92 -13.34
CA PRO A 163 -9.59 18.12 -14.31
C PRO A 163 -8.18 17.97 -13.70
N THR A 164 -8.07 18.20 -12.41
CA THR A 164 -6.79 18.17 -11.71
C THR A 164 -6.44 16.78 -11.15
N ARG A 165 -7.43 15.98 -10.79
CA ARG A 165 -7.20 14.64 -10.21
C ARG A 165 -6.92 13.55 -11.24
N LEU A 166 -7.55 13.58 -12.38
CA LEU A 166 -7.31 12.61 -13.46
C LEU A 166 -5.92 12.75 -14.10
N ARG A 167 -5.30 13.91 -14.00
CA ARG A 167 -3.93 14.15 -14.49
C ARG A 167 -2.85 13.66 -13.55
N CYS A 168 -3.17 13.37 -12.28
CA CYS A 168 -2.21 12.85 -11.31
C CYS A 168 -2.17 11.32 -11.26
N ILE A 169 -3.01 10.63 -12.04
CA ILE A 169 -3.11 9.16 -12.07
C ILE A 169 -2.55 8.59 -13.38
N SER A 170 -2.04 9.42 -14.27
CA SER A 170 -1.39 9.01 -15.53
C SER A 170 0.12 8.86 -15.35
#